data_27317acb0538d69a363343ac88b4d42b
#
_entry.id   27317acb0538d69a363343ac88b4d42b
#
_cell.length_a   1.000
_cell.length_b   1.000
_cell.length_c   1.000
_cell.angle_alpha   90.00
_cell.angle_beta   90.00
_cell.angle_gamma   90.00
#
_symmetry.space_group_name_H-M   'P 1'
#
loop_
_entity.id
_entity.type
_entity.pdbx_description
1 polymer ?
#
loop_
_entity_poly.entity_id
_entity_poly.type
_entity_poly.pdbx_seq_one_letter_code
_entity_poly.pdbx_strand_id
1 'polypeptide(L)'
;FPEMNIGAGTVINGAQCLDALNAGAKFIVSPGLSTEVAEICKANGVPYYPGCVTPTEIMQALDLGITTVKFFPANVYGGLKALKALSAPFPQVKFIPTGGVNRDNLEEFLAFDKVAAVGGSFFVEEALNK
;
A
#
# COMPACT_ATOMS: atom_id res chain seq x y z
N PHE A 1 -6.62 20.50 3.30
CA PHE A 1 -7.20 20.09 4.57
C PHE A 1 -6.09 19.83 5.59
N PRO A 2 -5.86 20.74 6.56
CA PRO A 2 -4.73 20.64 7.49
C PRO A 2 -4.71 19.37 8.35
N GLU A 3 -5.89 18.84 8.69
CA GLU A 3 -6.02 17.62 9.50
C GLU A 3 -5.90 16.33 8.70
N MET A 4 -5.81 16.41 7.36
CA MET A 4 -5.70 15.25 6.52
C MET A 4 -4.25 14.75 6.48
N ASN A 5 -4.06 13.44 6.61
CA ASN A 5 -2.75 12.82 6.41
C ASN A 5 -2.51 12.63 4.91
N ILE A 6 -1.62 13.44 4.36
CA ILE A 6 -1.28 13.37 2.94
C ILE A 6 0.00 12.59 2.77
N GLY A 7 -0.05 11.54 1.95
CA GLY A 7 1.09 10.73 1.62
C GLY A 7 1.57 10.94 0.19
N ALA A 8 2.75 10.44 -0.10
CA ALA A 8 3.30 10.47 -1.44
C ALA A 8 3.26 9.07 -2.05
N GLY A 9 2.65 8.96 -3.16
CA GLY A 9 2.63 7.78 -4.02
C GLY A 9 3.36 8.02 -5.28
N THR A 10 3.72 7.13 -5.83
CA THR A 10 4.68 6.32 -6.58
C THR A 10 6.09 6.80 -6.30
N VAL A 11 6.61 6.42 -5.15
CA VAL A 11 8.01 6.65 -4.77
C VAL A 11 8.79 5.36 -5.08
N ILE A 12 9.81 5.45 -5.92
CA ILE A 12 10.56 4.27 -6.36
C ILE A 12 12.05 4.30 -6.01
N ASN A 13 12.54 5.40 -5.44
CA ASN A 13 13.95 5.48 -5.01
C ASN A 13 14.12 6.45 -3.85
N GLY A 14 15.32 6.46 -3.28
CA GLY A 14 15.63 7.28 -2.11
C GLY A 14 15.53 8.78 -2.37
N ALA A 15 15.94 9.24 -3.55
CA ALA A 15 15.87 10.66 -3.89
C ALA A 15 14.41 11.14 -3.91
N GLN A 16 13.52 10.39 -4.54
CA GLN A 16 12.10 10.71 -4.55
C GLN A 16 11.51 10.68 -3.15
N CYS A 17 11.94 9.73 -2.32
CA CYS A 17 11.49 9.62 -0.93
C CYS A 17 11.86 10.87 -0.15
N LEU A 18 13.10 11.31 -0.24
CA LEU A 18 13.57 12.52 0.46
C LEU A 18 12.81 13.76 -0.01
N ASP A 19 12.58 13.88 -1.31
CA ASP A 19 11.81 15.00 -1.86
C ASP A 19 10.38 15.02 -1.30
N ALA A 20 9.75 13.84 -1.23
CA ALA A 20 8.40 13.72 -0.68
C ALA A 20 8.35 14.09 0.80
N LEU A 21 9.33 13.64 1.59
CA LEU A 21 9.40 13.96 3.01
C LEU A 21 9.64 15.45 3.23
N ASN A 22 10.50 16.07 2.41
CA ASN A 22 10.74 17.51 2.47
C ASN A 22 9.50 18.31 2.11
N ALA A 23 8.62 17.76 1.26
CA ALA A 23 7.36 18.39 0.91
C ALA A 23 6.26 18.16 1.95
N GLY A 24 6.54 17.40 3.01
CA GLY A 24 5.60 17.21 4.12
C GLY A 24 4.76 15.94 4.05
N ALA A 25 5.14 14.96 3.26
CA ALA A 25 4.42 13.70 3.19
C ALA A 25 4.37 13.00 4.55
N LYS A 26 3.20 12.49 4.93
CA LYS A 26 2.98 11.81 6.21
C LYS A 26 3.13 10.31 6.11
N PHE A 27 3.10 9.76 4.92
CA PHE A 27 3.40 8.36 4.62
C PHE A 27 3.90 8.25 3.19
N ILE A 28 4.57 7.14 2.90
CA ILE A 28 5.18 6.90 1.58
C ILE A 28 4.63 5.58 1.04
N VAL A 29 4.30 5.57 -0.25
CA VAL A 29 3.78 4.38 -0.95
C VAL A 29 4.66 4.10 -2.17
N SER A 30 5.04 2.83 -2.34
CA SER A 30 5.80 2.36 -3.49
C SER A 30 5.05 1.24 -4.20
N PRO A 31 5.20 1.10 -5.53
CA PRO A 31 4.60 -0.02 -6.26
C PRO A 31 5.28 -1.37 -5.96
N GLY A 32 6.50 -1.33 -5.48
CA GLY A 32 7.27 -2.50 -5.06
C GLY A 32 8.02 -2.19 -3.78
N LEU A 33 8.80 -3.15 -3.30
CA LEU A 33 9.59 -2.99 -2.08
C LEU A 33 10.98 -2.41 -2.40
N SER A 34 11.30 -1.28 -1.79
CA SER A 34 12.64 -0.69 -1.84
C SER A 34 13.21 -0.64 -0.43
N THR A 35 14.32 -1.33 -0.22
CA THR A 35 15.01 -1.33 1.07
C THR A 35 15.51 0.07 1.41
N GLU A 36 16.04 0.79 0.44
CA GLU A 36 16.52 2.17 0.61
C GLU A 36 15.40 3.09 1.10
N VAL A 37 14.23 3.03 0.44
CA VAL A 37 13.07 3.84 0.84
C VAL A 37 12.60 3.45 2.24
N ALA A 38 12.57 2.14 2.53
CA ALA A 38 12.16 1.65 3.85
C ALA A 38 13.07 2.18 4.97
N GLU A 39 14.38 2.19 4.74
CA GLU A 39 15.34 2.70 5.72
C GLU A 39 15.20 4.20 5.95
N ILE A 40 14.98 4.97 4.88
CA ILE A 40 14.76 6.42 4.98
C ILE A 40 13.49 6.71 5.77
N CYS A 41 12.41 6.01 5.47
CA CYS A 41 11.14 6.19 6.18
C CYS A 41 11.27 5.84 7.66
N LYS A 42 11.96 4.75 7.98
CA LYS A 42 12.19 4.34 9.36
C LYS A 42 13.00 5.38 10.13
N ALA A 43 14.05 5.92 9.52
CA ALA A 43 14.89 6.93 10.14
C ALA A 43 14.11 8.23 10.40
N ASN A 44 13.07 8.51 9.61
CA ASN A 44 12.27 9.73 9.74
C ASN A 44 10.95 9.50 10.49
N GLY A 45 10.69 8.28 10.97
CA GLY A 45 9.47 7.95 11.69
C GLY A 45 8.19 8.03 10.84
N VAL A 46 8.31 7.78 9.52
CA VAL A 46 7.20 7.88 8.57
C VAL A 46 6.78 6.48 8.14
N PRO A 47 5.47 6.17 8.16
CA PRO A 47 4.99 4.88 7.65
C PRO A 47 5.30 4.68 6.17
N TYR A 48 5.68 3.45 5.81
CA TYR A 48 5.98 3.05 4.45
C TYR A 48 5.12 1.85 4.05
N TYR A 49 4.44 1.97 2.93
CA TYR A 49 3.57 0.91 2.39
C TYR A 49 4.11 0.43 1.04
N PRO A 50 5.02 -0.56 1.06
CA PRO A 50 5.59 -1.10 -0.18
C PRO A 50 4.62 -2.06 -0.86
N GLY A 51 4.70 -2.13 -2.17
CA GLY A 51 3.98 -3.15 -2.94
C GLY A 51 4.61 -4.51 -2.78
N CYS A 52 3.82 -5.50 -2.35
CA CYS A 52 4.27 -6.88 -2.16
C CYS A 52 3.19 -7.81 -2.69
N VAL A 53 3.53 -8.66 -3.66
CA VAL A 53 2.58 -9.59 -4.28
C VAL A 53 3.07 -11.05 -4.22
N THR A 54 4.23 -11.28 -3.62
CA THR A 54 4.79 -12.64 -3.45
C THR A 54 5.17 -12.87 -2.00
N PRO A 55 5.24 -14.14 -1.56
CA PRO A 55 5.69 -14.45 -0.21
C PRO A 55 7.08 -13.90 0.13
N THR A 56 8.01 -13.98 -0.83
CA THR A 56 9.37 -13.46 -0.62
C THR A 56 9.38 -11.98 -0.31
N GLU A 57 8.60 -11.19 -1.05
CA GLU A 57 8.51 -9.76 -0.80
C GLU A 57 7.88 -9.45 0.56
N ILE A 58 6.86 -10.21 0.95
CA ILE A 58 6.24 -10.04 2.26
C ILE A 58 7.23 -10.38 3.37
N MET A 59 8.01 -11.44 3.21
CA MET A 59 9.04 -11.79 4.19
C MET A 59 10.10 -10.69 4.30
N GLN A 60 10.50 -10.10 3.19
CA GLN A 60 11.43 -8.97 3.20
C GLN A 60 10.84 -7.75 3.92
N ALA A 61 9.56 -7.47 3.70
CA ALA A 61 8.87 -6.38 4.39
C ALA A 61 8.85 -6.63 5.91
N LEU A 62 8.56 -7.86 6.33
CA LEU A 62 8.56 -8.22 7.74
C LEU A 62 9.94 -8.05 8.37
N ASP A 63 11.00 -8.42 7.65
CA ASP A 63 12.39 -8.23 8.12
C ASP A 63 12.71 -6.75 8.34
N LEU A 64 12.04 -5.86 7.61
CA LEU A 64 12.20 -4.41 7.78
C LEU A 64 11.23 -3.81 8.81
N GLY A 65 10.44 -4.66 9.47
CA GLY A 65 9.47 -4.21 10.47
C GLY A 65 8.17 -3.69 9.89
N ILE A 66 7.89 -3.97 8.62
CA ILE A 66 6.70 -3.50 7.92
C ILE A 66 5.63 -4.59 7.96
N THR A 67 4.44 -4.27 8.49
CA THR A 67 3.34 -5.22 8.63
C THR A 67 2.12 -4.87 7.77
N THR A 68 2.11 -3.72 7.13
CA THR A 68 1.05 -3.34 6.19
C THR A 68 1.67 -3.06 4.84
N VAL A 69 1.22 -3.78 3.81
CA VAL A 69 1.79 -3.70 2.47
C VAL A 69 0.70 -3.42 1.44
N LYS A 70 1.10 -2.81 0.32
CA LYS A 70 0.22 -2.56 -0.81
C LYS A 70 0.19 -3.81 -1.69
N PHE A 71 -1.00 -4.21 -2.11
CA PHE A 71 -1.20 -5.32 -3.04
C PHE A 71 -1.64 -4.72 -4.39
N PHE A 72 -0.72 -4.63 -5.35
CA PHE A 72 -0.93 -3.88 -6.58
C PHE A 72 -0.18 -4.51 -7.75
N PRO A 73 -0.76 -4.57 -8.93
CA PRO A 73 -2.19 -4.33 -9.23
C PRO A 73 -3.06 -5.54 -8.83
N ALA A 74 -4.00 -5.30 -7.94
CA ALA A 74 -4.73 -6.37 -7.26
C ALA A 74 -5.46 -7.31 -8.21
N ASN A 75 -6.20 -6.78 -9.18
CA ASN A 75 -6.96 -7.62 -10.10
C ASN A 75 -6.07 -8.41 -11.06
N VAL A 76 -4.92 -7.89 -11.45
CA VAL A 76 -3.96 -8.57 -12.33
C VAL A 76 -3.36 -9.79 -11.63
N TYR A 77 -3.11 -9.69 -10.33
CA TYR A 77 -2.52 -10.77 -9.54
C TYR A 77 -3.57 -11.71 -8.91
N GLY A 78 -4.81 -11.62 -9.35
CA GLY A 78 -5.85 -12.60 -8.98
C GLY A 78 -6.89 -12.11 -7.97
N GLY A 79 -6.89 -10.83 -7.64
CA GLY A 79 -7.92 -10.22 -6.81
C GLY A 79 -7.99 -10.77 -5.38
N LEU A 80 -9.18 -10.79 -4.82
CA LEU A 80 -9.41 -11.21 -3.44
C LEU A 80 -9.01 -12.67 -3.19
N LYS A 81 -9.27 -13.54 -4.14
CA LYS A 81 -8.91 -14.96 -4.02
C LYS A 81 -7.40 -15.12 -3.84
N ALA A 82 -6.62 -14.44 -4.66
CA ALA A 82 -5.16 -14.47 -4.56
C ALA A 82 -4.69 -13.86 -3.25
N LEU A 83 -5.32 -12.78 -2.83
CA LEU A 83 -4.98 -12.10 -1.58
C LEU A 83 -5.20 -13.00 -0.37
N LYS A 84 -6.32 -13.72 -0.34
CA LYS A 84 -6.61 -14.68 0.73
C LYS A 84 -5.57 -15.80 0.79
N ALA A 85 -5.19 -16.34 -0.37
CA ALA A 85 -4.18 -17.39 -0.44
C ALA A 85 -2.81 -16.87 0.02
N LEU A 86 -2.42 -15.69 -0.47
CA LEU A 86 -1.13 -15.09 -0.14
C LEU A 86 -1.02 -14.74 1.35
N SER A 87 -2.10 -14.26 1.95
CA SER A 87 -2.10 -13.81 3.35
C SER A 87 -2.11 -14.93 4.38
N ALA A 88 -2.51 -16.14 3.97
CA ALA A 88 -2.67 -17.26 4.90
C ALA A 88 -1.43 -17.54 5.76
N PRO A 89 -0.18 -17.60 5.19
CA PRO A 89 1.02 -17.82 6.01
C PRO A 89 1.45 -16.61 6.84
N PHE A 90 0.81 -15.44 6.66
CA PHE A 90 1.24 -14.19 7.29
C PHE A 90 0.10 -13.55 8.08
N PRO A 91 -0.32 -14.15 9.22
CA PRO A 91 -1.48 -13.64 9.96
C PRO A 91 -1.30 -12.23 10.53
N GLN A 92 -0.04 -11.80 10.70
CA GLN A 92 0.27 -10.47 11.22
C GLN A 92 0.27 -9.37 10.15
N VAL A 93 0.17 -9.74 8.87
CA VAL A 93 0.26 -8.78 7.77
C VAL A 93 -1.12 -8.31 7.33
N LYS A 94 -1.24 -7.00 7.12
CA LYS A 94 -2.42 -6.36 6.55
C LYS A 94 -2.10 -5.87 5.14
N PHE A 95 -3.14 -5.74 4.33
CA PHE A 95 -2.98 -5.42 2.91
C PHE A 95 -3.80 -4.21 2.51
N ILE A 96 -3.29 -3.45 1.55
CA ILE A 96 -4.00 -2.35 0.91
C ILE A 96 -4.11 -2.69 -0.58
N PRO A 97 -5.19 -3.40 -0.99
CA PRO A 97 -5.37 -3.72 -2.40
C PRO A 97 -5.62 -2.47 -3.22
N THR A 98 -4.94 -2.39 -4.37
CA THR A 98 -5.02 -1.25 -5.27
C THR A 98 -4.92 -1.78 -6.70
N GLY A 99 -5.61 -1.14 -7.63
CA GLY A 99 -5.66 -1.58 -9.02
C GLY A 99 -6.78 -2.57 -9.25
N GLY A 100 -7.81 -2.14 -9.97
CA GLY A 100 -8.98 -2.95 -10.24
C GLY A 100 -10.00 -2.99 -9.12
N VAL A 101 -9.79 -2.24 -8.03
CA VAL A 101 -10.80 -2.06 -6.99
C VAL A 101 -11.82 -1.05 -7.50
N ASN A 102 -13.10 -1.43 -7.45
CA ASN A 102 -14.21 -0.61 -7.93
C ASN A 102 -15.43 -0.81 -7.03
N ARG A 103 -16.54 -0.16 -7.36
CA ARG A 103 -17.77 -0.30 -6.58
C ARG A 103 -18.25 -1.74 -6.46
N ASP A 104 -18.10 -2.52 -7.51
CA ASP A 104 -18.63 -3.87 -7.55
C ASP A 104 -17.91 -4.83 -6.61
N ASN A 105 -16.61 -4.62 -6.38
CA ASN A 105 -15.80 -5.50 -5.54
C ASN A 105 -15.33 -4.86 -4.24
N LEU A 106 -15.63 -3.58 -4.03
CA LEU A 106 -15.16 -2.84 -2.85
C LEU A 106 -15.56 -3.51 -1.53
N GLU A 107 -16.83 -3.88 -1.43
CA GLU A 107 -17.35 -4.48 -0.20
C GLU A 107 -16.70 -5.83 0.11
N GLU A 108 -16.43 -6.63 -0.92
CA GLU A 108 -15.75 -7.92 -0.75
C GLU A 108 -14.34 -7.74 -0.19
N PHE A 109 -13.60 -6.76 -0.70
CA PHE A 109 -12.28 -6.46 -0.17
C PHE A 109 -12.34 -5.96 1.27
N LEU A 110 -13.25 -5.03 1.55
CA LEU A 110 -13.36 -4.46 2.90
C LEU A 110 -13.88 -5.47 3.93
N ALA A 111 -14.63 -6.49 3.50
CA ALA A 111 -15.12 -7.53 4.39
C ALA A 111 -14.02 -8.51 4.82
N PHE A 112 -12.89 -8.56 4.12
CA PHE A 112 -11.78 -9.41 4.50
C PHE A 112 -10.96 -8.71 5.60
N ASP A 113 -10.82 -9.37 6.75
CA ASP A 113 -10.20 -8.78 7.94
C ASP A 113 -8.70 -8.45 7.79
N LYS A 114 -8.03 -9.00 6.77
CA LYS A 114 -6.64 -8.66 6.47
C LYS A 114 -6.48 -7.43 5.59
N VAL A 115 -7.58 -6.82 5.16
CA VAL A 115 -7.55 -5.59 4.37
C VAL A 115 -7.66 -4.40 5.32
N ALA A 116 -6.59 -3.58 5.35
CA ALA A 116 -6.55 -2.38 6.19
C ALA A 116 -7.26 -1.21 5.52
N ALA A 117 -7.15 -1.11 4.19
CA ALA A 117 -7.74 -0.05 3.40
C ALA A 117 -7.75 -0.49 1.93
N VAL A 118 -8.40 0.26 1.08
CA VAL A 118 -8.39 0.03 -0.38
C VAL A 118 -7.99 1.31 -1.10
N GLY A 119 -7.33 1.17 -2.26
CA GLY A 119 -7.02 2.28 -3.14
C GLY A 119 -7.74 2.10 -4.47
N GLY A 120 -8.28 3.17 -5.00
CA GLY A 120 -8.96 3.11 -6.29
C GLY A 120 -9.14 4.49 -6.91
N SER A 121 -9.03 4.55 -8.23
CA SER A 121 -9.20 5.79 -8.97
C SER A 121 -10.65 6.24 -9.08
N PHE A 122 -11.61 5.33 -8.90
CA PHE A 122 -13.02 5.65 -9.02
C PHE A 122 -13.48 6.69 -7.98
N PHE A 123 -12.80 6.78 -6.85
CA PHE A 123 -13.12 7.81 -5.83
C PHE A 123 -12.91 9.22 -6.39
N VAL A 124 -11.84 9.41 -7.16
CA VAL A 124 -11.54 10.71 -7.77
C VAL A 124 -12.55 11.01 -8.88
N GLU A 125 -12.88 10.03 -9.71
CA GLU A 125 -13.87 10.19 -10.77
C GLU A 125 -15.21 10.63 -10.22
N GLU A 126 -15.68 10.00 -9.15
CA GLU A 126 -16.94 10.38 -8.49
C GLU A 126 -16.88 11.79 -7.92
N ALA A 127 -15.78 12.15 -7.29
CA ALA A 127 -15.61 13.49 -6.72
C ALA A 127 -15.65 14.56 -7.80
N LEU A 128 -15.05 14.29 -8.97
CA LEU A 128 -15.04 15.24 -10.08
C LEU A 128 -16.40 15.37 -10.76
N ASN A 129 -17.24 14.35 -10.68
CA ASN A 129 -18.55 14.33 -11.33
C ASN A 129 -19.67 14.90 -10.44
N LYS A 130 -19.36 15.27 -9.24
CA LYS A 130 -20.27 15.93 -8.30
C LYS A 130 -20.09 17.43 -8.34
#